data_24f9281f5a0483fe991bb91992150669
#
_entry.id   24f9281f5a0483fe991bb91992150669
#
_cell.length_a   1.000
_cell.length_b   1.000
_cell.length_c   1.000
_cell.angle_alpha   90.00
_cell.angle_beta   90.00
_cell.angle_gamma   90.00
#
_symmetry.space_group_name_H-M   'P 1'
#
loop_
_entity.id
_entity.type
_entity.pdbx_description
1 polymer ?
#
loop_
_entity_poly.entity_id
_entity_poly.type
_entity_poly.pdbx_seq_one_letter_code
_entity_poly.pdbx_strand_id
1 'polypeptide(L)'
;MLDLSRLEKVKHSSGKIIAACPACRAEGSDRTGNHLAIFAGDDGSFESGRYTCIRHEGDSDHSKAIFALVGVIDNERQPLDHQARREYAIKRQEQERIEREQKRLTKGIQDNLERKLEPYLCDSWRAELFDRSPMSLDCIDAMRHDFLKCMFPQDAVLWMGGVYDAGKPEHRANFKTCKEWLKLETLPPRIAPAHFREESFSRTNENIIKKPFIIFECDEIIGKEPSTDTERERNKQLTSALALYAIDKLGLHLRAVIDSGNKSLHLWFDRPPQSAMNAIERMILGLRIDANPFRQSNIPLRMPGCIHIDSKKPARLLHLNHISQNESI
;
A
#
# COMPACT_ATOMS: atom_id res chain seq x y z
N MET A 1 33.12 8.29 19.62
CA MET A 1 31.94 8.96 20.22
C MET A 1 31.96 10.43 19.86
N LEU A 2 30.83 11.12 19.90
CA LEU A 2 30.80 12.58 19.80
C LEU A 2 30.83 13.19 21.22
N ASP A 3 31.58 14.27 21.37
CA ASP A 3 31.55 15.09 22.60
C ASP A 3 30.35 16.04 22.50
N LEU A 4 29.26 15.68 23.18
CA LEU A 4 28.01 16.43 23.13
C LEU A 4 28.16 17.82 23.76
N SER A 5 29.13 18.02 24.68
CA SER A 5 29.40 19.33 25.34
C SER A 5 29.97 20.38 24.36
N ARG A 6 30.52 19.93 23.23
CA ARG A 6 31.09 20.78 22.17
C ARG A 6 30.07 21.13 21.07
N LEU A 7 28.85 20.60 21.17
CA LEU A 7 27.78 20.92 20.25
C LEU A 7 27.06 22.21 20.63
N GLU A 8 26.66 22.96 19.63
CA GLU A 8 25.91 24.20 19.83
C GLU A 8 24.44 24.02 19.43
N LYS A 9 23.57 24.85 20.02
CA LYS A 9 22.12 24.88 19.76
C LYS A 9 21.46 23.52 19.98
N VAL A 10 21.88 22.75 20.96
CA VAL A 10 21.37 21.43 21.29
C VAL A 10 19.91 21.49 21.72
N LYS A 11 19.06 20.66 21.10
CA LYS A 11 17.65 20.51 21.45
C LYS A 11 17.33 19.00 21.56
N HIS A 12 16.70 18.63 22.66
CA HIS A 12 16.19 17.26 22.83
C HIS A 12 14.81 17.13 22.19
N SER A 13 14.64 16.11 21.37
CA SER A 13 13.37 15.75 20.73
C SER A 13 13.16 14.26 20.90
N SER A 14 11.94 13.77 20.82
CA SER A 14 11.54 12.37 21.04
C SER A 14 12.54 11.37 20.40
N GLY A 15 13.41 10.77 21.25
CA GLY A 15 14.39 9.75 20.86
C GLY A 15 15.63 10.25 20.09
N LYS A 16 15.83 11.58 19.95
CA LYS A 16 17.01 12.14 19.28
C LYS A 16 17.42 13.50 19.81
N ILE A 17 18.67 13.85 19.60
CA ILE A 17 19.20 15.19 19.78
C ILE A 17 19.32 15.87 18.43
N ILE A 18 18.87 17.10 18.33
CA ILE A 18 19.08 17.98 17.16
C ILE A 18 20.05 19.09 17.60
N ALA A 19 21.07 19.34 16.79
CA ALA A 19 22.10 20.36 17.09
C ALA A 19 22.58 21.04 15.81
N ALA A 20 23.38 22.10 15.98
CA ALA A 20 24.13 22.68 14.88
C ALA A 20 25.18 21.69 14.40
N CYS A 21 25.22 21.46 13.07
CA CYS A 21 26.26 20.63 12.47
C CYS A 21 27.60 21.37 12.49
N PRO A 22 28.65 20.87 13.20
CA PRO A 22 29.91 21.57 13.31
C PRO A 22 30.61 21.83 11.97
N ALA A 23 30.55 20.85 11.06
CA ALA A 23 31.13 20.97 9.72
C ALA A 23 30.37 22.00 8.87
N CYS A 24 29.05 21.96 8.83
CA CYS A 24 28.24 22.95 8.13
C CYS A 24 28.41 24.37 8.70
N ARG A 25 28.60 24.49 10.01
CA ARG A 25 28.87 25.81 10.63
C ARG A 25 30.24 26.38 10.25
N ALA A 26 31.24 25.52 10.20
CA ALA A 26 32.57 25.92 9.74
C ALA A 26 32.53 26.50 8.31
N GLU A 27 31.59 25.99 7.47
CA GLU A 27 31.33 26.48 6.13
C GLU A 27 30.30 27.62 6.05
N GLY A 28 29.77 28.07 7.19
CA GLY A 28 28.75 29.13 7.28
C GLY A 28 27.35 28.72 6.79
N SER A 29 27.09 27.42 6.58
CA SER A 29 25.88 26.91 5.94
C SER A 29 24.77 26.48 6.95
N ASP A 30 25.08 26.21 8.22
CA ASP A 30 24.07 25.92 9.28
C ASP A 30 23.79 27.12 10.17
N ARG A 31 22.98 28.06 9.69
CA ARG A 31 22.55 29.24 10.46
C ARG A 31 21.45 28.91 11.46
N THR A 32 20.59 27.94 11.17
CA THR A 32 19.44 27.54 11.98
C THR A 32 19.84 26.69 13.18
N GLY A 33 20.94 25.94 13.07
CA GLY A 33 21.45 25.06 14.11
C GLY A 33 20.63 23.77 14.28
N ASN A 34 20.18 23.20 13.16
CA ASN A 34 19.34 22.00 13.16
C ASN A 34 19.77 20.95 12.12
N HIS A 35 20.98 21.08 11.56
CA HIS A 35 21.46 20.16 10.52
C HIS A 35 21.99 18.83 11.08
N LEU A 36 22.39 18.74 12.36
CA LEU A 36 22.89 17.52 12.97
C LEU A 36 21.78 16.81 13.75
N ALA A 37 21.50 15.55 13.41
CA ALA A 37 20.64 14.66 14.19
C ALA A 37 21.50 13.55 14.80
N ILE A 38 21.32 13.28 16.10
CA ILE A 38 22.00 12.22 16.86
C ILE A 38 20.92 11.33 17.46
N PHE A 39 21.03 10.04 17.22
CA PHE A 39 20.12 9.03 17.71
C PHE A 39 20.80 8.26 18.85
N ALA A 40 20.02 7.83 19.83
CA ALA A 40 20.55 7.01 20.91
C ALA A 40 21.18 5.71 20.40
N GLY A 41 22.26 5.28 20.99
CA GLY A 41 22.86 3.98 20.77
C GLY A 41 22.06 2.84 21.40
N ASP A 42 22.52 1.61 21.21
CA ASP A 42 21.87 0.41 21.76
C ASP A 42 21.87 0.39 23.31
N ASP A 43 22.74 1.15 23.94
CA ASP A 43 22.83 1.39 25.39
C ASP A 43 21.94 2.54 25.89
N GLY A 44 21.19 3.17 24.99
CA GLY A 44 20.36 4.34 25.27
C GLY A 44 21.14 5.66 25.37
N SER A 45 22.48 5.64 25.23
CA SER A 45 23.33 6.84 25.28
C SER A 45 23.38 7.51 23.91
N PHE A 46 23.32 8.84 23.88
CA PHE A 46 23.52 9.62 22.66
C PHE A 46 25.00 9.75 22.28
N GLU A 47 25.91 9.58 23.22
CA GLU A 47 27.35 9.66 22.97
C GLU A 47 27.85 8.50 22.13
N SER A 48 27.29 7.30 22.34
CA SER A 48 27.57 6.07 21.56
C SER A 48 26.70 5.95 20.31
N GLY A 49 25.75 6.85 20.12
CA GLY A 49 24.73 6.79 19.10
C GLY A 49 25.21 7.09 17.68
N ARG A 50 24.31 6.88 16.75
CA ARG A 50 24.52 7.26 15.34
C ARG A 50 24.21 8.73 15.15
N TYR A 51 24.96 9.38 14.27
CA TYR A 51 24.68 10.76 13.90
C TYR A 51 24.66 10.92 12.37
N THR A 52 23.89 11.88 11.92
CA THR A 52 23.81 12.25 10.49
C THR A 52 23.59 13.75 10.35
N CYS A 53 24.19 14.33 9.31
CA CYS A 53 23.85 15.68 8.90
C CYS A 53 22.69 15.60 7.88
N ILE A 54 21.55 16.22 8.19
CA ILE A 54 20.33 16.21 7.35
C ILE A 54 20.63 16.78 5.93
N ARG A 55 21.54 17.72 5.83
CA ARG A 55 21.92 18.33 4.54
C ARG A 55 22.89 17.47 3.73
N HIS A 56 23.66 16.60 4.40
CA HIS A 56 24.70 15.75 3.80
C HIS A 56 24.47 14.30 4.22
N GLU A 57 23.23 13.84 4.05
CA GLU A 57 22.84 12.47 4.42
C GLU A 57 23.58 11.45 3.56
N GLY A 58 24.23 10.48 4.22
CA GLY A 58 25.00 9.44 3.56
C GLY A 58 26.43 9.87 3.11
N ASP A 59 26.80 11.13 3.28
CA ASP A 59 28.15 11.61 2.96
C ASP A 59 29.16 11.23 4.06
N SER A 60 30.05 10.28 3.70
CA SER A 60 31.07 9.76 4.64
C SER A 60 32.16 10.80 4.95
N ASP A 61 32.48 11.70 4.03
CA ASP A 61 33.55 12.68 4.24
C ASP A 61 33.06 13.84 5.09
N HIS A 62 31.79 14.23 4.92
CA HIS A 62 31.15 15.17 5.83
C HIS A 62 31.02 14.60 7.25
N SER A 63 30.70 13.32 7.39
CA SER A 63 30.67 12.63 8.69
C SER A 63 32.04 12.57 9.36
N LYS A 64 33.12 12.36 8.61
CA LYS A 64 34.50 12.45 9.10
C LYS A 64 34.86 13.87 9.55
N ALA A 65 34.43 14.88 8.79
CA ALA A 65 34.64 16.28 9.16
C ALA A 65 33.92 16.64 10.49
N ILE A 66 32.69 16.17 10.70
CA ILE A 66 31.99 16.31 11.97
C ILE A 66 32.82 15.66 13.10
N PHE A 67 33.25 14.42 12.90
CA PHE A 67 34.04 13.68 13.90
C PHE A 67 35.36 14.36 14.21
N ALA A 68 36.04 14.91 13.22
CA ALA A 68 37.30 15.65 13.41
C ALA A 68 37.13 16.89 14.29
N LEU A 69 35.95 17.53 14.26
CA LEU A 69 35.68 18.75 15.03
C LEU A 69 35.19 18.47 16.46
N VAL A 70 34.38 17.46 16.66
CA VAL A 70 33.69 17.19 17.92
C VAL A 70 33.76 15.72 18.36
N GLY A 71 34.52 14.89 17.68
CA GLY A 71 34.73 13.50 18.04
C GLY A 71 35.71 13.35 19.20
N VAL A 72 35.45 12.40 20.09
CA VAL A 72 36.40 11.95 21.12
C VAL A 72 36.87 10.55 20.72
N ILE A 73 38.17 10.39 20.61
CA ILE A 73 38.80 9.09 20.50
C ILE A 73 38.87 8.52 21.89
N ASP A 74 37.99 7.61 22.20
CA ASP A 74 38.03 6.85 23.44
C ASP A 74 39.17 5.84 23.35
N ASN A 75 40.31 6.19 23.93
CA ASN A 75 41.49 5.34 24.02
C ASN A 75 41.28 4.14 24.95
N GLU A 76 40.17 4.09 25.72
CA GLU A 76 39.81 2.96 26.58
C GLU A 76 38.90 1.92 25.87
N ARG A 77 38.48 2.14 24.61
CA ARG A 77 37.82 1.08 23.89
C ARG A 77 38.77 -0.10 23.72
N GLN A 78 38.59 -1.07 24.62
CA GLN A 78 39.21 -2.38 24.41
C GLN A 78 38.87 -2.85 22.97
N PRO A 79 39.86 -3.30 22.18
CA PRO A 79 39.59 -3.86 20.88
C PRO A 79 38.54 -4.95 21.07
N LEU A 80 37.40 -4.86 20.35
CA LEU A 80 36.38 -5.90 20.34
C LEU A 80 37.11 -7.25 20.35
N ASP A 81 36.82 -8.05 21.40
CA ASP A 81 37.38 -9.39 21.56
C ASP A 81 37.29 -10.12 20.21
N HIS A 82 38.34 -10.87 19.91
CA HIS A 82 38.43 -11.62 18.66
C HIS A 82 37.19 -12.51 18.44
N GLN A 83 36.58 -12.99 19.53
CA GLN A 83 35.36 -13.76 19.55
C GLN A 83 34.15 -12.90 19.15
N ALA A 84 33.98 -11.72 19.69
CA ALA A 84 32.89 -10.79 19.34
C ALA A 84 32.96 -10.33 17.86
N ARG A 85 34.18 -10.11 17.32
CA ARG A 85 34.37 -9.81 15.90
C ARG A 85 33.96 -10.99 15.02
N ARG A 86 34.28 -12.20 15.44
CA ARG A 86 33.94 -13.44 14.72
C ARG A 86 32.43 -13.68 14.72
N GLU A 87 31.77 -13.49 15.85
CA GLU A 87 30.31 -13.60 15.99
C GLU A 87 29.58 -12.56 15.14
N TYR A 88 30.06 -11.32 15.13
CA TYR A 88 29.51 -10.27 14.28
C TYR A 88 29.67 -10.59 12.78
N ALA A 89 30.84 -11.10 12.38
CA ALA A 89 31.08 -11.50 11.00
C ALA A 89 30.16 -12.65 10.56
N ILE A 90 29.94 -13.64 11.45
CA ILE A 90 29.03 -14.77 11.20
C ILE A 90 27.58 -14.27 11.05
N LYS A 91 27.11 -13.43 11.97
CA LYS A 91 25.76 -12.84 11.89
C LYS A 91 25.55 -12.03 10.61
N ARG A 92 26.54 -11.24 10.21
CA ARG A 92 26.49 -10.48 8.98
C ARG A 92 26.44 -11.38 7.74
N GLN A 93 27.25 -12.41 7.67
CA GLN A 93 27.23 -13.38 6.57
C GLN A 93 25.88 -14.10 6.46
N GLU A 94 25.31 -14.50 7.62
CA GLU A 94 23.98 -15.13 7.65
C GLU A 94 22.89 -14.16 7.18
N GLN A 95 22.92 -12.91 7.62
CA GLN A 95 22.01 -11.88 7.16
C GLN A 95 22.10 -11.66 5.63
N GLU A 96 23.32 -11.54 5.09
CA GLU A 96 23.55 -11.40 3.65
C GLU A 96 23.12 -12.66 2.86
N ARG A 97 23.20 -13.85 3.47
CA ARG A 97 22.68 -15.09 2.88
C ARG A 97 21.16 -15.07 2.80
N ILE A 98 20.49 -14.72 3.88
CA ILE A 98 19.03 -14.60 3.96
C ILE A 98 18.53 -13.58 2.93
N GLU A 99 19.15 -12.40 2.84
CA GLU A 99 18.78 -11.37 1.88
C GLU A 99 18.93 -11.83 0.43
N ARG A 100 20.03 -12.55 0.12
CA ARG A 100 20.24 -13.13 -1.22
C ARG A 100 19.19 -14.16 -1.57
N GLU A 101 18.83 -15.01 -0.62
CA GLU A 101 17.80 -16.03 -0.82
C GLU A 101 16.42 -15.42 -1.01
N GLN A 102 16.07 -14.40 -0.21
CA GLN A 102 14.82 -13.63 -0.37
C GLN A 102 14.76 -12.95 -1.73
N LYS A 103 15.84 -12.30 -2.19
CA LYS A 103 15.91 -11.70 -3.53
C LYS A 103 15.72 -12.72 -4.64
N ARG A 104 16.33 -13.92 -4.50
CA ARG A 104 16.19 -15.02 -5.46
C ARG A 104 14.74 -15.52 -5.53
N LEU A 105 14.11 -15.74 -4.38
CA LEU A 105 12.72 -16.18 -4.29
C LEU A 105 11.77 -15.12 -4.90
N THR A 106 11.98 -13.86 -4.55
CA THR A 106 11.18 -12.74 -5.09
C THR A 106 11.29 -12.65 -6.61
N LYS A 107 12.50 -12.80 -7.16
CA LYS A 107 12.72 -12.84 -8.61
C LYS A 107 12.03 -14.05 -9.25
N GLY A 108 12.16 -15.23 -8.67
CA GLY A 108 11.50 -16.45 -9.17
C GLY A 108 9.96 -16.33 -9.20
N ILE A 109 9.37 -15.68 -8.20
CA ILE A 109 7.94 -15.37 -8.17
C ILE A 109 7.58 -14.44 -9.33
N GLN A 110 8.38 -13.37 -9.55
CA GLN A 110 8.13 -12.40 -10.60
C GLN A 110 8.22 -13.02 -12.00
N ASP A 111 9.30 -13.76 -12.27
CA ASP A 111 9.51 -14.43 -13.57
C ASP A 111 8.37 -15.44 -13.88
N ASN A 112 7.90 -16.16 -12.86
CA ASN A 112 6.79 -17.09 -13.00
C ASN A 112 5.45 -16.38 -13.25
N LEU A 113 5.20 -15.25 -12.56
CA LEU A 113 4.00 -14.44 -12.75
C LEU A 113 3.97 -13.85 -14.17
N GLU A 114 5.04 -13.21 -14.62
CA GLU A 114 5.13 -12.61 -15.95
C GLU A 114 4.88 -13.65 -17.04
N ARG A 115 5.49 -14.84 -16.94
CA ARG A 115 5.25 -15.95 -17.87
C ARG A 115 3.79 -16.42 -17.90
N LYS A 116 3.08 -16.41 -16.75
CA LYS A 116 1.65 -16.76 -16.69
C LYS A 116 0.78 -15.69 -17.33
N LEU A 117 1.15 -14.43 -17.19
CA LEU A 117 0.37 -13.29 -17.68
C LEU A 117 0.69 -12.93 -19.13
N GLU A 118 1.84 -13.35 -19.66
CA GLU A 118 2.28 -13.05 -21.04
C GLU A 118 1.18 -13.28 -22.10
N PRO A 119 0.42 -14.42 -22.11
CA PRO A 119 -0.64 -14.65 -23.08
C PRO A 119 -1.82 -13.66 -23.00
N TYR A 120 -1.93 -12.91 -21.90
CA TYR A 120 -3.02 -11.97 -21.62
C TYR A 120 -2.58 -10.51 -21.71
N LEU A 121 -1.31 -10.26 -22.03
CA LEU A 121 -0.79 -8.90 -22.17
C LEU A 121 -1.31 -8.28 -23.47
N CYS A 122 -1.83 -7.07 -23.36
CA CYS A 122 -2.30 -6.28 -24.48
C CYS A 122 -1.93 -4.81 -24.26
N ASP A 123 -1.42 -4.14 -25.30
CA ASP A 123 -1.08 -2.73 -25.21
C ASP A 123 -2.32 -1.84 -25.12
N SER A 124 -3.42 -2.27 -25.74
CA SER A 124 -4.74 -1.63 -25.64
C SER A 124 -5.60 -2.19 -24.50
N TRP A 125 -4.99 -2.61 -23.39
CA TRP A 125 -5.67 -3.29 -22.29
C TRP A 125 -6.89 -2.55 -21.72
N ARG A 126 -6.90 -1.21 -21.76
CA ARG A 126 -8.08 -0.43 -21.34
C ARG A 126 -9.25 -0.63 -22.27
N ALA A 127 -9.00 -0.53 -23.57
CA ALA A 127 -10.02 -0.75 -24.57
C ALA A 127 -10.56 -2.18 -24.48
N GLU A 128 -9.68 -3.17 -24.31
CA GLU A 128 -10.09 -4.56 -24.17
C GLU A 128 -10.99 -4.81 -22.95
N LEU A 129 -10.67 -4.24 -21.78
CA LEU A 129 -11.55 -4.34 -20.61
C LEU A 129 -12.89 -3.64 -20.83
N PHE A 130 -12.87 -2.50 -21.51
CA PHE A 130 -14.05 -1.70 -21.81
C PHE A 130 -14.95 -2.42 -22.82
N ASP A 131 -14.39 -2.96 -23.89
CA ASP A 131 -15.12 -3.70 -24.92
C ASP A 131 -15.73 -5.02 -24.40
N ARG A 132 -15.10 -5.61 -23.38
CA ARG A 132 -15.65 -6.78 -22.67
C ARG A 132 -16.69 -6.42 -21.61
N SER A 133 -16.93 -5.15 -21.35
CA SER A 133 -17.95 -4.72 -20.38
C SER A 133 -19.35 -4.97 -20.97
N PRO A 134 -20.22 -5.76 -20.31
CA PRO A 134 -21.59 -5.96 -20.75
C PRO A 134 -22.43 -4.67 -20.70
N MET A 135 -21.98 -3.69 -19.93
CA MET A 135 -22.67 -2.41 -19.76
C MET A 135 -21.90 -1.30 -20.45
N SER A 136 -22.63 -0.40 -21.12
CA SER A 136 -22.05 0.84 -21.65
C SER A 136 -21.60 1.74 -20.50
N LEU A 137 -20.37 2.27 -20.61
CA LEU A 137 -19.73 3.11 -19.57
C LEU A 137 -19.55 4.56 -20.06
N ASP A 138 -20.43 5.03 -20.95
CA ASP A 138 -20.25 6.28 -21.70
C ASP A 138 -20.37 7.56 -20.84
N CYS A 139 -20.93 7.47 -19.64
CA CYS A 139 -21.16 8.63 -18.79
C CYS A 139 -20.37 8.54 -17.45
N ILE A 140 -19.37 9.40 -17.30
CA ILE A 140 -18.54 9.48 -16.09
C ILE A 140 -19.35 9.91 -14.86
N ASP A 141 -20.34 10.79 -15.00
CA ASP A 141 -21.10 11.32 -13.88
C ASP A 141 -22.09 10.31 -13.29
N ALA A 142 -22.61 9.39 -14.10
CA ALA A 142 -23.50 8.31 -13.68
C ALA A 142 -22.75 7.10 -13.06
N MET A 143 -21.44 7.01 -13.23
CA MET A 143 -20.65 5.80 -12.87
C MET A 143 -20.84 5.31 -11.44
N ARG A 144 -20.96 6.19 -10.45
CA ARG A 144 -21.13 5.79 -9.04
C ARG A 144 -22.48 5.15 -8.79
N HIS A 145 -23.54 5.77 -9.29
CA HIS A 145 -24.90 5.27 -9.11
C HIS A 145 -25.11 3.98 -9.90
N ASP A 146 -24.60 3.90 -11.12
CA ASP A 146 -24.67 2.71 -11.95
C ASP A 146 -23.83 1.56 -11.34
N PHE A 147 -22.64 1.87 -10.84
CA PHE A 147 -21.84 0.90 -10.09
C PHE A 147 -22.63 0.33 -8.89
N LEU A 148 -23.26 1.18 -8.06
CA LEU A 148 -24.06 0.70 -6.93
C LEU A 148 -25.24 -0.15 -7.37
N LYS A 149 -26.00 0.30 -8.38
CA LYS A 149 -27.17 -0.43 -8.89
C LYS A 149 -26.82 -1.81 -9.42
N CYS A 150 -25.65 -1.93 -10.07
CA CYS A 150 -25.20 -3.17 -10.69
C CYS A 150 -24.54 -4.12 -9.72
N MET A 151 -23.88 -3.59 -8.67
CA MET A 151 -23.07 -4.40 -7.76
C MET A 151 -23.83 -4.87 -6.53
N PHE A 152 -24.89 -4.19 -6.12
CA PHE A 152 -25.54 -4.47 -4.84
C PHE A 152 -27.06 -4.52 -4.94
N PRO A 153 -27.72 -5.48 -4.24
CA PRO A 153 -29.17 -5.48 -4.07
C PRO A 153 -29.65 -4.20 -3.38
N GLN A 154 -30.87 -3.76 -3.72
CA GLN A 154 -31.40 -2.48 -3.21
C GLN A 154 -31.58 -2.45 -1.69
N ASP A 155 -31.86 -3.59 -1.08
CA ASP A 155 -32.06 -3.80 0.37
C ASP A 155 -30.76 -4.05 1.13
N ALA A 156 -29.64 -4.28 0.44
CA ALA A 156 -28.35 -4.48 1.09
C ALA A 156 -27.90 -3.23 1.84
N VAL A 157 -27.61 -3.38 3.12
CA VAL A 157 -27.01 -2.32 3.94
C VAL A 157 -25.52 -2.23 3.63
N LEU A 158 -25.10 -1.09 3.15
CA LEU A 158 -23.72 -0.81 2.70
C LEU A 158 -23.10 0.25 3.59
N TRP A 159 -21.81 0.11 3.84
CA TRP A 159 -21.02 1.21 4.39
C TRP A 159 -20.41 2.04 3.26
N MET A 160 -20.63 3.36 3.32
CA MET A 160 -19.94 4.32 2.46
C MET A 160 -19.46 5.52 3.28
N GLY A 161 -18.26 6.04 2.99
CA GLY A 161 -17.70 7.14 3.80
C GLY A 161 -16.32 7.60 3.33
N GLY A 162 -15.65 8.37 4.19
CA GLY A 162 -14.25 8.78 4.05
C GLY A 162 -13.28 7.76 4.65
N VAL A 163 -11.97 7.99 4.47
CA VAL A 163 -10.92 7.08 4.98
C VAL A 163 -10.78 7.16 6.51
N TYR A 164 -11.02 8.36 7.06
CA TYR A 164 -10.70 8.70 8.46
C TYR A 164 -11.91 8.73 9.38
N ASP A 165 -13.04 8.18 8.96
CA ASP A 165 -14.27 8.17 9.76
C ASP A 165 -14.27 7.09 10.86
N ALA A 166 -13.13 6.45 11.13
CA ALA A 166 -13.03 5.42 12.15
C ALA A 166 -13.12 6.02 13.57
N GLY A 167 -14.06 5.50 14.37
CA GLY A 167 -14.18 5.81 15.81
C GLY A 167 -15.05 7.00 16.19
N LYS A 168 -15.79 7.62 15.25
CA LYS A 168 -16.74 8.71 15.58
C LYS A 168 -18.17 8.21 15.73
N PRO A 169 -18.98 8.78 16.64
CA PRO A 169 -20.39 8.38 16.82
C PRO A 169 -21.27 8.54 15.58
N GLU A 170 -20.86 9.42 14.66
CA GLU A 170 -21.56 9.68 13.40
C GLU A 170 -21.48 8.53 12.39
N HIS A 171 -20.74 7.46 12.72
CA HIS A 171 -20.56 6.28 11.84
C HIS A 171 -21.84 5.61 11.41
N ARG A 172 -22.90 5.70 12.22
CA ARG A 172 -24.21 5.14 11.86
C ARG A 172 -24.76 5.75 10.58
N ALA A 173 -24.49 7.03 10.34
CA ALA A 173 -24.90 7.72 9.11
C ALA A 173 -24.24 7.14 7.85
N ASN A 174 -23.12 6.43 8.00
CA ASN A 174 -22.39 5.80 6.90
C ASN A 174 -22.94 4.41 6.53
N PHE A 175 -23.94 3.90 7.26
CA PHE A 175 -24.61 2.65 6.98
C PHE A 175 -26.05 2.94 6.52
N LYS A 176 -26.35 2.63 5.27
CA LYS A 176 -27.66 2.80 4.66
C LYS A 176 -27.90 1.67 3.68
N THR A 177 -29.16 1.39 3.37
CA THR A 177 -29.48 0.50 2.26
C THR A 177 -28.97 1.07 0.92
N CYS A 178 -28.67 0.21 -0.04
CA CYS A 178 -28.29 0.63 -1.39
C CYS A 178 -29.34 1.59 -1.97
N LYS A 179 -30.63 1.30 -1.79
CA LYS A 179 -31.75 2.15 -2.21
C LYS A 179 -31.70 3.56 -1.58
N GLU A 180 -31.31 3.69 -0.31
CA GLU A 180 -31.18 4.97 0.36
C GLU A 180 -29.96 5.75 -0.13
N TRP A 181 -28.83 5.07 -0.35
CA TRP A 181 -27.64 5.68 -0.98
C TRP A 181 -27.97 6.22 -2.36
N LEU A 182 -28.69 5.46 -3.17
CA LEU A 182 -29.07 5.85 -4.54
C LEU A 182 -29.99 7.09 -4.63
N LYS A 183 -30.60 7.50 -3.51
CA LYS A 183 -31.39 8.75 -3.44
C LYS A 183 -30.54 10.02 -3.25
N LEU A 184 -29.28 9.85 -2.87
CA LEU A 184 -28.38 10.98 -2.65
C LEU A 184 -27.80 11.46 -3.98
N GLU A 185 -27.77 12.75 -4.20
CA GLU A 185 -27.16 13.36 -5.38
C GLU A 185 -25.65 13.10 -5.41
N THR A 186 -25.00 13.18 -4.26
CA THR A 186 -23.56 12.96 -4.12
C THR A 186 -23.28 11.77 -3.22
N LEU A 187 -22.55 10.78 -3.74
CA LEU A 187 -22.15 9.60 -2.99
C LEU A 187 -20.77 9.77 -2.35
N PRO A 188 -20.54 9.19 -1.15
CA PRO A 188 -19.22 9.19 -0.52
C PRO A 188 -18.12 8.57 -1.39
N PRO A 189 -16.84 8.93 -1.13
CA PRO A 189 -15.72 8.53 -1.99
C PRO A 189 -15.32 7.05 -1.88
N ARG A 190 -15.76 6.34 -0.86
CA ARG A 190 -15.37 4.94 -0.61
C ARG A 190 -16.53 4.08 -0.19
N ILE A 191 -16.40 2.78 -0.50
CA ILE A 191 -17.36 1.73 -0.17
C ILE A 191 -16.63 0.50 0.39
N ALA A 192 -17.23 -0.16 1.38
CA ALA A 192 -16.76 -1.49 1.79
C ALA A 192 -17.48 -2.58 0.96
N PRO A 193 -16.77 -3.60 0.42
CA PRO A 193 -17.35 -4.64 -0.43
C PRO A 193 -18.10 -5.72 0.35
N ALA A 194 -18.99 -5.32 1.24
CA ALA A 194 -19.75 -6.21 2.13
C ALA A 194 -21.16 -5.69 2.37
N HIS A 195 -22.06 -6.62 2.76
CA HIS A 195 -23.35 -6.26 3.35
C HIS A 195 -23.26 -6.30 4.87
N PHE A 196 -23.80 -5.29 5.53
CA PHE A 196 -23.75 -5.12 6.97
C PHE A 196 -25.13 -5.34 7.61
N ARG A 197 -25.15 -5.54 8.93
CA ARG A 197 -26.39 -5.54 9.73
C ARG A 197 -27.00 -4.13 9.71
N GLU A 198 -28.34 -4.07 9.79
CA GLU A 198 -29.07 -2.81 9.72
C GLU A 198 -28.71 -1.84 10.87
N GLU A 199 -28.46 -2.38 12.05
CA GLU A 199 -28.07 -1.61 13.24
C GLU A 199 -26.58 -1.28 13.33
N SER A 200 -25.79 -1.55 12.29
CA SER A 200 -24.34 -1.37 12.32
C SER A 200 -23.93 0.09 12.52
N PHE A 201 -22.90 0.27 13.32
CA PHE A 201 -22.24 1.55 13.57
C PHE A 201 -20.70 1.46 13.37
N SER A 202 -20.19 0.29 13.06
CA SER A 202 -18.76 0.06 12.79
C SER A 202 -18.56 -0.97 11.69
N ARG A 203 -17.46 -0.86 10.95
CA ARG A 203 -17.09 -1.79 9.87
C ARG A 203 -16.37 -3.05 10.37
N THR A 204 -16.65 -3.53 11.57
CA THR A 204 -16.03 -4.76 12.08
C THR A 204 -16.56 -5.99 11.36
N ASN A 205 -15.80 -7.09 11.38
CA ASN A 205 -16.21 -8.33 10.73
C ASN A 205 -17.49 -8.93 11.33
N GLU A 206 -17.77 -8.67 12.61
CA GLU A 206 -18.97 -9.14 13.32
C GLU A 206 -20.26 -8.52 12.77
N ASN A 207 -20.16 -7.32 12.20
CA ASN A 207 -21.28 -6.61 11.59
C ASN A 207 -21.52 -7.00 10.12
N ILE A 208 -20.63 -7.78 9.51
CA ILE A 208 -20.78 -8.25 8.14
C ILE A 208 -21.70 -9.47 8.12
N ILE A 209 -22.79 -9.42 7.34
CA ILE A 209 -23.72 -10.53 7.12
C ILE A 209 -23.45 -11.27 5.80
N LYS A 210 -22.88 -10.58 4.80
CA LYS A 210 -22.56 -11.20 3.51
C LYS A 210 -21.29 -10.57 2.92
N LYS A 211 -20.45 -11.42 2.36
CA LYS A 211 -19.21 -11.03 1.62
C LYS A 211 -19.39 -11.43 0.16
N PRO A 212 -20.08 -10.62 -0.66
CA PRO A 212 -20.44 -11.02 -2.02
C PRO A 212 -19.24 -11.06 -2.96
N PHE A 213 -18.17 -10.33 -2.66
CA PHE A 213 -17.04 -10.16 -3.55
C PHE A 213 -15.71 -10.58 -2.92
N ILE A 214 -14.76 -10.91 -3.79
CA ILE A 214 -13.34 -10.87 -3.50
C ILE A 214 -12.69 -9.78 -4.35
N ILE A 215 -11.69 -9.12 -3.78
CA ILE A 215 -11.02 -8.01 -4.44
C ILE A 215 -9.56 -8.37 -4.69
N PHE A 216 -9.13 -8.27 -5.95
CA PHE A 216 -7.72 -8.31 -6.28
C PHE A 216 -7.24 -6.87 -6.46
N GLU A 217 -6.34 -6.46 -5.60
CA GLU A 217 -5.58 -5.24 -5.70
C GLU A 217 -4.10 -5.61 -5.77
N CYS A 218 -3.39 -5.05 -6.75
CA CYS A 218 -1.99 -5.36 -7.02
C CYS A 218 -1.20 -4.07 -7.12
N ASP A 219 -0.80 -3.54 -5.98
CA ASP A 219 -0.04 -2.28 -5.91
C ASP A 219 1.38 -2.40 -6.49
N GLU A 220 1.95 -3.62 -6.44
CA GLU A 220 3.34 -3.91 -6.78
C GLU A 220 3.49 -5.16 -7.66
N ILE A 221 2.57 -5.36 -8.61
CA ILE A 221 2.61 -6.55 -9.49
C ILE A 221 3.87 -6.60 -10.37
N ILE A 222 4.50 -5.45 -10.63
CA ILE A 222 5.80 -5.36 -11.30
C ILE A 222 6.99 -5.77 -10.40
N GLY A 223 6.74 -6.24 -9.18
CA GLY A 223 7.76 -6.68 -8.23
C GLY A 223 8.37 -5.59 -7.35
N LYS A 224 7.93 -4.36 -7.51
CA LYS A 224 8.32 -3.18 -6.71
C LYS A 224 7.21 -2.13 -6.71
N GLU A 225 7.30 -1.15 -5.82
CA GLU A 225 6.40 0.00 -5.85
C GLU A 225 6.64 0.85 -7.12
N PRO A 226 5.59 1.12 -7.92
CA PRO A 226 5.72 1.94 -9.14
C PRO A 226 5.98 3.40 -8.79
N SER A 227 7.10 3.95 -9.22
CA SER A 227 7.54 5.32 -8.95
C SER A 227 7.30 6.28 -10.12
N THR A 228 7.36 5.77 -11.36
CA THR A 228 7.16 6.55 -12.59
C THR A 228 5.79 6.29 -13.22
N ASP A 229 5.34 7.17 -14.10
CA ASP A 229 4.07 6.95 -14.84
C ASP A 229 4.15 5.72 -15.74
N THR A 230 5.31 5.43 -16.34
CA THR A 230 5.54 4.21 -17.14
C THR A 230 5.41 2.95 -16.28
N GLU A 231 5.98 2.95 -15.06
CA GLU A 231 5.86 1.84 -14.13
C GLU A 231 4.42 1.66 -13.63
N ARG A 232 3.70 2.76 -13.33
CA ARG A 232 2.27 2.71 -12.98
C ARG A 232 1.43 2.14 -14.10
N GLU A 233 1.70 2.55 -15.33
CA GLU A 233 1.01 2.03 -16.50
C GLU A 233 1.30 0.53 -16.68
N ARG A 234 2.55 0.11 -16.57
CA ARG A 234 2.93 -1.31 -16.62
C ARG A 234 2.28 -2.12 -15.50
N ASN A 235 2.21 -1.57 -14.28
CA ASN A 235 1.55 -2.20 -13.15
C ASN A 235 0.06 -2.46 -13.44
N LYS A 236 -0.64 -1.49 -14.04
CA LYS A 236 -2.04 -1.62 -14.45
C LYS A 236 -2.21 -2.61 -15.60
N GLN A 237 -1.33 -2.60 -16.59
CA GLN A 237 -1.35 -3.55 -17.69
C GLN A 237 -1.22 -4.99 -17.19
N LEU A 238 -0.28 -5.27 -16.29
CA LEU A 238 -0.14 -6.60 -15.68
C LEU A 238 -1.35 -6.97 -14.81
N THR A 239 -1.92 -6.00 -14.08
CA THR A 239 -3.15 -6.25 -13.30
C THR A 239 -4.34 -6.54 -14.19
N SER A 240 -4.45 -5.88 -15.35
CA SER A 240 -5.46 -6.22 -16.38
C SER A 240 -5.27 -7.64 -16.92
N ALA A 241 -4.04 -8.02 -17.26
CA ALA A 241 -3.71 -9.38 -17.66
C ALA A 241 -4.06 -10.41 -16.57
N LEU A 242 -3.86 -10.07 -15.30
CA LEU A 242 -4.29 -10.91 -14.17
C LEU A 242 -5.82 -11.06 -14.12
N ALA A 243 -6.59 -10.03 -14.46
CA ALA A 243 -8.05 -10.15 -14.53
C ALA A 243 -8.46 -11.20 -15.57
N LEU A 244 -7.88 -11.14 -16.75
CA LEU A 244 -8.17 -12.10 -17.84
C LEU A 244 -7.68 -13.53 -17.48
N TYR A 245 -6.51 -13.64 -16.87
CA TYR A 245 -6.03 -14.92 -16.33
C TYR A 245 -6.98 -15.49 -15.27
N ALA A 246 -7.49 -14.65 -14.39
CA ALA A 246 -8.41 -15.08 -13.31
C ALA A 246 -9.74 -15.59 -13.90
N ILE A 247 -10.25 -14.96 -14.94
CA ILE A 247 -11.44 -15.42 -15.67
C ILE A 247 -11.15 -16.79 -16.32
N ASP A 248 -10.09 -16.88 -17.12
CA ASP A 248 -9.81 -18.04 -17.95
C ASP A 248 -9.28 -19.25 -17.17
N LYS A 249 -8.35 -19.06 -16.24
CA LYS A 249 -7.67 -20.15 -15.52
C LYS A 249 -8.21 -20.42 -14.13
N LEU A 250 -8.80 -19.43 -13.47
CA LEU A 250 -9.36 -19.61 -12.12
C LEU A 250 -10.89 -19.73 -12.16
N GLY A 251 -11.52 -19.52 -13.30
CA GLY A 251 -12.98 -19.58 -13.47
C GLY A 251 -13.72 -18.50 -12.66
N LEU A 252 -13.07 -17.36 -12.40
CA LEU A 252 -13.67 -16.29 -11.61
C LEU A 252 -14.57 -15.41 -12.47
N HIS A 253 -15.70 -15.02 -11.91
CA HIS A 253 -16.65 -14.15 -12.56
C HIS A 253 -16.33 -12.68 -12.24
N LEU A 254 -15.83 -11.93 -13.24
CA LEU A 254 -15.47 -10.53 -13.11
C LEU A 254 -16.73 -9.65 -13.07
N ARG A 255 -16.85 -8.81 -12.04
CA ARG A 255 -17.99 -7.91 -11.83
C ARG A 255 -17.66 -6.47 -12.20
N ALA A 256 -16.51 -5.98 -11.75
CA ALA A 256 -16.07 -4.62 -12.06
C ALA A 256 -14.56 -4.50 -12.08
N VAL A 257 -14.06 -3.56 -12.86
CA VAL A 257 -12.67 -3.10 -12.82
C VAL A 257 -12.68 -1.59 -12.61
N ILE A 258 -12.02 -1.13 -11.58
CA ILE A 258 -11.88 0.28 -11.25
C ILE A 258 -10.40 0.67 -11.30
N ASP A 259 -10.02 1.57 -12.22
CA ASP A 259 -8.72 2.26 -12.16
C ASP A 259 -8.74 3.20 -10.97
N SER A 260 -7.87 2.99 -9.99
CA SER A 260 -7.82 3.80 -8.76
C SER A 260 -7.43 5.27 -9.00
N GLY A 261 -7.02 5.62 -10.22
CA GLY A 261 -6.48 6.94 -10.56
C GLY A 261 -5.01 7.12 -10.16
N ASN A 262 -4.34 6.08 -9.63
CA ASN A 262 -2.92 6.11 -9.29
C ASN A 262 -2.21 4.88 -9.87
N LYS A 263 -1.75 3.95 -9.04
CA LYS A 263 -0.85 2.85 -9.41
C LYS A 263 -1.55 1.52 -9.67
N SER A 264 -2.76 1.30 -9.17
CA SER A 264 -3.45 0.00 -9.20
C SER A 264 -4.81 0.01 -9.87
N LEU A 265 -5.25 -1.18 -10.26
CA LEU A 265 -6.65 -1.49 -10.57
C LEU A 265 -7.25 -2.29 -9.41
N HIS A 266 -8.52 -2.03 -9.09
CA HIS A 266 -9.31 -2.86 -8.20
C HIS A 266 -10.16 -3.79 -9.06
N LEU A 267 -9.89 -5.10 -9.00
CA LEU A 267 -10.64 -6.12 -9.70
C LEU A 267 -11.64 -6.73 -8.75
N TRP A 268 -12.92 -6.57 -9.04
CA TRP A 268 -14.03 -7.09 -8.25
C TRP A 268 -14.55 -8.38 -8.88
N PHE A 269 -14.42 -9.48 -8.18
CA PHE A 269 -14.96 -10.78 -8.60
C PHE A 269 -16.07 -11.23 -7.65
N ASP A 270 -17.04 -11.96 -8.17
CA ASP A 270 -17.98 -12.68 -7.30
C ASP A 270 -17.18 -13.59 -6.37
N ARG A 271 -17.63 -13.69 -5.13
CA ARG A 271 -16.98 -14.57 -4.16
C ARG A 271 -17.21 -16.02 -4.54
N PRO A 272 -16.18 -16.77 -4.91
CA PRO A 272 -16.35 -18.16 -5.29
C PRO A 272 -16.60 -19.05 -4.07
N PRO A 273 -16.99 -20.33 -4.27
CA PRO A 273 -17.09 -21.32 -3.20
C PRO A 273 -15.81 -21.44 -2.37
N GLN A 274 -15.95 -21.85 -1.10
CA GLN A 274 -14.82 -21.89 -0.15
C GLN A 274 -13.67 -22.78 -0.61
N SER A 275 -13.93 -23.85 -1.34
CA SER A 275 -12.88 -24.70 -1.93
C SER A 275 -11.99 -23.94 -2.91
N ALA A 276 -12.58 -23.13 -3.79
CA ALA A 276 -11.85 -22.26 -4.72
C ALA A 276 -11.13 -21.12 -3.98
N MET A 277 -11.76 -20.52 -2.95
CA MET A 277 -11.12 -19.52 -2.10
C MET A 277 -9.81 -20.04 -1.50
N ASN A 278 -9.82 -21.25 -0.94
CA ASN A 278 -8.63 -21.87 -0.35
C ASN A 278 -7.52 -22.12 -1.40
N ALA A 279 -7.90 -22.44 -2.64
CA ALA A 279 -6.94 -22.60 -3.73
C ALA A 279 -6.32 -21.27 -4.13
N ILE A 280 -7.13 -20.22 -4.31
CA ILE A 280 -6.67 -18.87 -4.66
C ILE A 280 -5.79 -18.30 -3.54
N GLU A 281 -6.16 -18.50 -2.27
CA GLU A 281 -5.39 -18.02 -1.13
C GLU A 281 -3.96 -18.57 -1.08
N ARG A 282 -3.74 -19.80 -1.52
CA ARG A 282 -2.39 -20.37 -1.67
C ARG A 282 -1.58 -19.72 -2.79
N MET A 283 -2.23 -19.07 -3.75
CA MET A 283 -1.60 -18.46 -4.93
C MET A 283 -1.41 -16.94 -4.82
N ILE A 284 -2.05 -16.27 -3.86
CA ILE A 284 -2.08 -14.79 -3.81
C ILE A 284 -0.69 -14.15 -3.82
N LEU A 285 0.27 -14.73 -3.07
CA LEU A 285 1.65 -14.22 -3.09
C LEU A 285 2.32 -14.39 -4.45
N GLY A 286 2.12 -15.55 -5.07
CA GLY A 286 2.65 -15.83 -6.42
C GLY A 286 1.96 -15.03 -7.53
N LEU A 287 0.77 -14.49 -7.26
CA LEU A 287 0.02 -13.61 -8.15
C LEU A 287 0.16 -12.13 -7.79
N ARG A 288 0.94 -11.80 -6.77
CA ARG A 288 1.14 -10.42 -6.28
C ARG A 288 -0.14 -9.69 -5.90
N ILE A 289 -1.14 -10.43 -5.44
CA ILE A 289 -2.40 -9.87 -4.94
C ILE A 289 -2.20 -9.42 -3.50
N ASP A 290 -2.63 -8.20 -3.15
CA ASP A 290 -2.65 -7.74 -1.77
C ASP A 290 -3.61 -8.62 -0.93
N ALA A 291 -3.07 -9.20 0.12
CA ALA A 291 -3.81 -10.09 1.02
C ALA A 291 -4.94 -9.36 1.77
N ASN A 292 -4.79 -8.06 2.03
CA ASN A 292 -5.76 -7.32 2.84
C ASN A 292 -7.11 -7.14 2.13
N PRO A 293 -7.19 -6.51 0.93
CA PRO A 293 -8.46 -6.41 0.21
C PRO A 293 -9.03 -7.79 -0.18
N PHE A 294 -8.17 -8.77 -0.42
CA PHE A 294 -8.60 -10.13 -0.72
C PHE A 294 -9.31 -10.82 0.46
N ARG A 295 -8.75 -10.72 1.67
CA ARG A 295 -9.25 -11.40 2.88
C ARG A 295 -10.34 -10.63 3.61
N GLN A 296 -10.27 -9.31 3.58
CA GLN A 296 -11.09 -8.42 4.42
C GLN A 296 -12.09 -7.65 3.56
N SER A 297 -13.38 -7.93 3.77
CA SER A 297 -14.46 -7.23 3.06
C SER A 297 -14.91 -5.93 3.75
N ASN A 298 -14.28 -5.52 4.84
CA ASN A 298 -14.54 -4.27 5.56
C ASN A 298 -13.58 -3.14 5.19
N ILE A 299 -12.64 -3.38 4.28
CA ILE A 299 -11.70 -2.35 3.80
C ILE A 299 -12.43 -1.39 2.87
N PRO A 300 -12.31 -0.05 3.10
CA PRO A 300 -12.93 0.94 2.24
C PRO A 300 -12.18 1.10 0.93
N LEU A 301 -12.79 0.66 -0.16
CA LEU A 301 -12.28 0.79 -1.51
C LEU A 301 -12.79 2.08 -2.18
N ARG A 302 -12.02 2.60 -3.10
CA ARG A 302 -12.35 3.82 -3.83
C ARG A 302 -13.50 3.58 -4.81
N MET A 303 -14.47 4.49 -4.78
CA MET A 303 -15.59 4.50 -5.73
C MET A 303 -15.16 5.09 -7.08
N PRO A 304 -15.79 4.68 -8.19
CA PRO A 304 -15.63 5.34 -9.49
C PRO A 304 -15.90 6.85 -9.40
N GLY A 305 -15.23 7.66 -10.18
CA GLY A 305 -15.39 9.12 -10.23
C GLY A 305 -14.79 9.89 -9.04
N CYS A 306 -14.16 9.20 -8.06
CA CYS A 306 -13.48 9.88 -6.95
C CYS A 306 -12.08 10.32 -7.33
N ILE A 307 -11.71 11.53 -6.91
CA ILE A 307 -10.37 12.07 -7.14
C ILE A 307 -9.39 11.41 -6.16
N HIS A 308 -8.28 10.90 -6.67
CA HIS A 308 -7.18 10.41 -5.85
C HIS A 308 -6.43 11.59 -5.21
N ILE A 309 -6.15 11.51 -3.90
CA ILE A 309 -5.58 12.62 -3.15
C ILE A 309 -4.20 13.02 -3.70
N ASP A 310 -3.33 12.06 -4.00
CA ASP A 310 -1.96 12.34 -4.43
C ASP A 310 -1.87 12.62 -5.93
N SER A 311 -2.39 11.71 -6.77
CA SER A 311 -2.29 11.84 -8.23
C SER A 311 -3.21 12.89 -8.84
N LYS A 312 -4.23 13.37 -8.09
CA LYS A 312 -5.31 14.26 -8.56
C LYS A 312 -6.11 13.72 -9.76
N LYS A 313 -5.93 12.45 -10.11
CA LYS A 313 -6.65 11.78 -11.20
C LYS A 313 -7.95 11.15 -10.67
N PRO A 314 -9.05 11.14 -11.44
CA PRO A 314 -10.27 10.46 -11.06
C PRO A 314 -10.11 8.94 -11.16
N ALA A 315 -10.72 8.22 -10.24
CA ALA A 315 -10.92 6.78 -10.37
C ALA A 315 -11.93 6.52 -11.53
N ARG A 316 -11.61 5.56 -12.40
CA ARG A 316 -12.41 5.28 -13.60
C ARG A 316 -12.93 3.85 -13.57
N LEU A 317 -14.20 3.68 -13.92
CA LEU A 317 -14.78 2.37 -14.18
C LEU A 317 -14.38 1.91 -15.58
N LEU A 318 -13.73 0.76 -15.70
CA LEU A 318 -13.25 0.20 -16.97
C LEU A 318 -14.04 -1.03 -17.41
N HIS A 319 -14.77 -1.66 -16.49
CA HIS A 319 -15.61 -2.81 -16.74
C HIS A 319 -16.71 -2.86 -15.69
N LEU A 320 -17.93 -3.18 -16.10
CA LEU A 320 -19.05 -3.39 -15.19
C LEU A 320 -19.97 -4.49 -15.75
N ASN A 321 -20.27 -5.48 -14.92
CA ASN A 321 -21.18 -6.55 -15.22
C ASN A 321 -22.33 -6.56 -14.22
N HIS A 322 -23.56 -6.67 -14.70
CA HIS A 322 -24.76 -6.65 -13.87
C HIS A 322 -24.91 -7.95 -13.06
N ILE A 323 -25.40 -7.85 -11.81
CA ILE A 323 -25.89 -9.03 -11.08
C ILE A 323 -27.14 -9.51 -11.79
N SER A 324 -27.13 -10.72 -12.34
CA SER A 324 -28.40 -11.34 -12.77
C SER A 324 -29.27 -11.51 -11.53
N GLN A 325 -30.47 -10.96 -11.55
CA GLN A 325 -31.42 -11.05 -10.41
C GLN A 325 -31.84 -12.50 -10.09
N ASN A 326 -31.37 -13.47 -10.87
CA ASN A 326 -31.71 -14.90 -10.73
C ASN A 326 -30.78 -15.70 -9.80
N GLU A 327 -29.75 -15.08 -9.19
CA GLU A 327 -28.85 -15.76 -8.24
C GLU A 327 -29.11 -15.42 -6.76
N SER A 328 -30.32 -14.93 -6.45
CA SER A 328 -30.78 -14.73 -5.10
C SER A 328 -31.52 -15.97 -4.59
N ILE A 329 -30.76 -17.07 -4.35
CA ILE A 329 -31.26 -18.20 -3.55
C ILE A 329 -30.21 -18.53 -2.47
#